data_8435313d9dd8cfb1b58e4c2dfd60f54f
#
_entry.id   8435313d9dd8cfb1b58e4c2dfd60f54f
#
_cell.length_a   1.000
_cell.length_b   1.000
_cell.length_c   1.000
_cell.angle_alpha   90.00
_cell.angle_beta   90.00
_cell.angle_gamma   90.00
#
_symmetry.space_group_name_H-M   'P 1'
#
loop_
_entity.id
_entity.type
_entity.pdbx_description
1 polymer ?
#
loop_
_entity_poly.entity_id
_entity_poly.type
_entity_poly.pdbx_seq_one_letter_code
_entity_poly.pdbx_strand_id
1 'polypeptide(L)'
;MNLFHYYTYFKSFRVIDREELSLTCVLLAYKIRHGFIKLEDTNVLYNHLKSINKGKSSGNSGSNAKSANKTSPNLVNVEMELLNFLGYDLEIELPFVYLSSLRRKFNFSNKTENLIINMINDSYRRPLCVFFHPRTIALAITFVAMNALSEDNFLMNIYAFIKNDMEYIKDEFLPCVEILLNLLESKMNKD
;
A
#
# COMPACT_ATOMS: atom_id res chain seq x y z
N MET A 1 -1.07 -1.27 -3.74
CA MET A 1 -1.60 -1.74 -2.43
C MET A 1 -2.85 -0.98 -2.01
N ASN A 2 -2.92 0.37 -2.10
CA ASN A 2 -4.12 1.12 -1.70
C ASN A 2 -5.39 0.64 -2.42
N LEU A 3 -5.37 0.52 -3.74
CA LEU A 3 -6.50 0.00 -4.53
C LEU A 3 -7.01 -1.34 -4.01
N PHE A 4 -6.08 -2.26 -3.72
CA PHE A 4 -6.39 -3.58 -3.19
C PHE A 4 -7.06 -3.49 -1.81
N HIS A 5 -6.53 -2.67 -0.90
CA HIS A 5 -7.09 -2.50 0.43
C HIS A 5 -8.47 -1.84 0.40
N TYR A 6 -8.66 -0.80 -0.43
CA TYR A 6 -9.97 -0.17 -0.59
C TYR A 6 -11.00 -1.17 -1.08
N TYR A 7 -10.71 -1.89 -2.16
CA TYR A 7 -11.66 -2.86 -2.70
C TYR A 7 -11.99 -3.97 -1.68
N THR A 8 -10.96 -4.56 -1.06
CA THR A 8 -11.14 -5.72 -0.15
C THR A 8 -11.81 -5.36 1.17
N TYR A 9 -11.76 -4.12 1.57
CA TYR A 9 -12.46 -3.65 2.78
C TYR A 9 -13.98 -3.54 2.56
N PHE A 10 -14.39 -3.04 1.40
CA PHE A 10 -15.82 -2.80 1.10
C PHE A 10 -16.50 -3.94 0.36
N LYS A 11 -15.74 -4.81 -0.30
CA LYS A 11 -16.26 -5.94 -1.10
C LYS A 11 -15.74 -7.27 -0.60
N SER A 12 -16.57 -8.31 -0.71
CA SER A 12 -16.20 -9.66 -0.34
C SER A 12 -15.37 -10.34 -1.43
N PHE A 13 -14.36 -11.12 -1.05
CA PHE A 13 -13.59 -12.02 -1.93
C PHE A 13 -14.40 -13.15 -2.57
N ARG A 14 -15.70 -13.26 -2.27
CA ARG A 14 -16.54 -14.32 -2.87
C ARG A 14 -16.80 -14.11 -4.36
N VAL A 15 -16.61 -12.92 -4.86
CA VAL A 15 -16.96 -12.53 -6.23
C VAL A 15 -15.74 -12.55 -7.17
N ILE A 16 -14.58 -12.15 -6.66
CA ILE A 16 -13.34 -12.03 -7.45
C ILE A 16 -12.23 -12.84 -6.79
N ASP A 17 -11.47 -13.58 -7.61
CA ASP A 17 -10.28 -14.26 -7.15
C ASP A 17 -9.21 -13.27 -6.67
N ARG A 18 -8.59 -13.59 -5.53
CA ARG A 18 -7.60 -12.72 -4.89
C ARG A 18 -6.39 -12.44 -5.77
N GLU A 19 -5.95 -13.45 -6.55
CA GLU A 19 -4.81 -13.32 -7.44
C GLU A 19 -5.15 -12.40 -8.63
N GLU A 20 -6.33 -12.57 -9.21
CA GLU A 20 -6.83 -11.73 -10.31
C GLU A 20 -7.01 -10.28 -9.85
N LEU A 21 -7.58 -10.05 -8.66
CA LEU A 21 -7.73 -8.70 -8.10
C LEU A 21 -6.37 -8.04 -7.86
N SER A 22 -5.42 -8.75 -7.25
CA SER A 22 -4.09 -8.17 -6.96
C SER A 22 -3.34 -7.82 -8.22
N LEU A 23 -3.40 -8.67 -9.25
CA LEU A 23 -2.81 -8.38 -10.56
C LEU A 23 -3.48 -7.17 -11.22
N THR A 24 -4.82 -7.14 -11.23
CA THR A 24 -5.57 -6.02 -11.80
C THR A 24 -5.23 -4.71 -11.12
N CYS A 25 -5.09 -4.69 -9.78
CA CYS A 25 -4.65 -3.49 -9.05
C CYS A 25 -3.25 -3.03 -9.48
N VAL A 26 -2.30 -3.95 -9.73
CA VAL A 26 -0.96 -3.61 -10.22
C VAL A 26 -1.04 -3.05 -11.64
N LEU A 27 -1.79 -3.68 -12.53
CA LEU A 27 -1.96 -3.23 -13.91
C LEU A 27 -2.63 -1.85 -13.99
N LEU A 28 -3.68 -1.62 -13.20
CA LEU A 28 -4.35 -0.34 -13.13
C LEU A 28 -3.42 0.76 -12.60
N ALA A 29 -2.67 0.48 -11.52
CA ALA A 29 -1.68 1.41 -11.00
C ALA A 29 -0.58 1.76 -12.03
N TYR A 30 -0.16 0.78 -12.83
CA TYR A 30 0.78 1.03 -13.92
C TYR A 30 0.16 1.90 -15.02
N LYS A 31 -1.08 1.63 -15.44
CA LYS A 31 -1.80 2.44 -16.43
C LYS A 31 -1.96 3.89 -15.98
N ILE A 32 -2.32 4.10 -14.72
CA ILE A 32 -2.43 5.45 -14.11
C ILE A 32 -1.11 6.21 -14.21
N ARG A 33 0.01 5.52 -13.97
CA ARG A 33 1.34 6.15 -13.91
C ARG A 33 2.01 6.35 -15.26
N HIS A 34 1.86 5.38 -16.16
CA HIS A 34 2.60 5.27 -17.42
C HIS A 34 1.71 5.33 -18.68
N GLY A 35 0.38 5.37 -18.51
CA GLY A 35 -0.57 5.35 -19.61
C GLY A 35 -0.84 3.93 -20.12
N PHE A 36 -0.74 3.74 -21.44
CA PHE A 36 -1.18 2.51 -22.09
C PHE A 36 -0.24 1.32 -21.83
N ILE A 37 -0.81 0.15 -21.52
CA ILE A 37 -0.14 -1.17 -21.54
C ILE A 37 -0.74 -1.99 -22.70
N LYS A 38 0.11 -2.65 -23.48
CA LYS A 38 -0.34 -3.61 -24.48
C LYS A 38 -0.91 -4.85 -23.79
N LEU A 39 -1.99 -5.39 -24.37
CA LEU A 39 -2.66 -6.58 -23.84
C LEU A 39 -1.73 -7.81 -23.80
N GLU A 40 -0.76 -7.88 -24.72
CA GLU A 40 0.27 -8.93 -24.78
C GLU A 40 1.17 -8.92 -23.55
N ASP A 41 1.64 -7.73 -23.14
CA ASP A 41 2.48 -7.56 -21.95
C ASP A 41 1.72 -7.93 -20.66
N THR A 42 0.44 -7.61 -20.61
CA THR A 42 -0.46 -7.98 -19.51
C THR A 42 -0.56 -9.50 -19.37
N ASN A 43 -0.68 -10.22 -20.49
CA ASN A 43 -0.77 -11.68 -20.50
C ASN A 43 0.55 -12.34 -20.09
N VAL A 44 1.69 -11.79 -20.52
CA VAL A 44 3.01 -12.27 -20.10
C VAL A 44 3.17 -12.13 -18.59
N LEU A 45 2.79 -10.99 -18.02
CA LEU A 45 2.86 -10.74 -16.58
C LEU A 45 1.93 -11.68 -15.79
N TYR A 46 0.70 -11.90 -16.26
CA TYR A 46 -0.24 -12.84 -15.65
C TYR A 46 0.28 -14.27 -15.63
N ASN A 47 0.78 -14.75 -16.78
CA ASN A 47 1.32 -16.10 -16.88
C ASN A 47 2.57 -16.27 -16.02
N HIS A 48 3.42 -15.25 -15.93
CA HIS A 48 4.61 -15.26 -15.07
C HIS A 48 4.24 -15.34 -13.58
N LEU A 49 3.31 -14.53 -13.11
CA LEU A 49 2.85 -14.57 -11.72
C LEU A 49 2.19 -15.91 -11.37
N LYS A 50 1.40 -16.46 -12.29
CA LYS A 50 0.76 -17.76 -12.11
C LYS A 50 1.77 -18.90 -12.05
N SER A 51 2.88 -18.81 -12.78
CA SER A 51 3.97 -19.79 -12.75
C SER A 51 4.73 -19.77 -11.41
N ILE A 52 4.97 -18.59 -10.85
CA ILE A 52 5.63 -18.42 -9.54
C ILE A 52 4.77 -19.04 -8.42
N ASN A 53 3.45 -18.86 -8.46
CA ASN A 53 2.56 -19.43 -7.45
C ASN A 53 2.42 -20.95 -7.56
N LYS A 54 2.45 -21.52 -8.77
CA LYS A 54 2.46 -22.96 -8.97
C LYS A 54 3.76 -23.64 -8.51
N GLY A 55 4.89 -22.94 -8.57
CA GLY A 55 6.19 -23.47 -8.09
C GLY A 55 6.28 -23.61 -6.57
N LYS A 56 5.34 -23.07 -5.80
CA LYS A 56 5.29 -23.22 -4.33
C LYS A 56 4.44 -24.39 -3.85
N SER A 57 3.66 -25.02 -4.73
CA SER A 57 2.93 -26.26 -4.47
C SER A 57 3.58 -27.40 -5.27
N SER A 58 4.68 -27.96 -4.73
CA SER A 58 5.28 -29.17 -5.27
C SER A 58 4.41 -30.38 -4.97
N GLY A 59 3.73 -30.86 -6.01
CA GLY A 59 2.94 -32.09 -5.97
C GLY A 59 2.52 -32.46 -7.37
N ASN A 60 3.28 -33.35 -8.01
CA ASN A 60 3.02 -34.14 -9.21
C ASN A 60 1.65 -33.95 -9.87
N SER A 61 1.66 -33.40 -11.08
CA SER A 61 0.89 -33.94 -12.20
C SER A 61 1.35 -33.27 -13.51
N GLY A 62 2.01 -34.06 -14.34
CA GLY A 62 2.35 -33.67 -15.70
C GLY A 62 1.07 -33.51 -16.52
N SER A 63 0.89 -32.39 -17.14
CA SER A 63 0.02 -32.24 -18.30
C SER A 63 0.42 -30.99 -19.11
N ASN A 64 1.00 -31.26 -20.25
CA ASN A 64 1.04 -30.53 -21.52
C ASN A 64 0.93 -28.99 -21.48
N ALA A 65 2.07 -28.35 -21.67
CA ALA A 65 2.23 -26.98 -22.12
C ALA A 65 1.70 -26.80 -23.56
N LYS A 66 0.41 -26.52 -23.70
CA LYS A 66 -0.21 -25.95 -24.92
C LYS A 66 -1.42 -25.14 -24.50
N SER A 67 -1.23 -23.93 -24.02
CA SER A 67 -2.25 -22.89 -24.00
C SER A 67 -1.61 -21.52 -23.71
N ALA A 68 -0.84 -21.03 -24.66
CA ALA A 68 -0.11 -19.76 -24.50
C ALA A 68 -0.89 -18.51 -24.92
N ASN A 69 -2.21 -18.59 -25.17
CA ASN A 69 -2.96 -17.44 -25.71
C ASN A 69 -4.40 -17.33 -25.18
N LYS A 70 -4.67 -17.69 -23.95
CA LYS A 70 -5.94 -17.25 -23.32
C LYS A 70 -5.62 -16.08 -22.41
N THR A 71 -5.84 -14.87 -22.94
CA THR A 71 -6.15 -13.69 -22.11
C THR A 71 -7.20 -14.14 -21.13
N SER A 72 -6.94 -14.04 -19.84
CA SER A 72 -8.00 -14.31 -18.89
C SER A 72 -9.13 -13.32 -19.19
N PRO A 73 -10.27 -13.73 -19.72
CA PRO A 73 -11.37 -12.83 -20.02
C PRO A 73 -11.86 -12.11 -18.73
N ASN A 74 -11.41 -12.59 -17.59
CA ASN A 74 -11.79 -12.09 -16.28
C ASN A 74 -11.02 -10.83 -15.88
N LEU A 75 -9.76 -10.62 -16.32
CA LEU A 75 -8.97 -9.42 -15.94
C LEU A 75 -9.63 -8.11 -16.40
N VAL A 76 -10.21 -8.10 -17.61
CA VAL A 76 -10.90 -6.91 -18.11
C VAL A 76 -12.17 -6.65 -17.28
N ASN A 77 -12.91 -7.70 -16.96
CA ASN A 77 -14.11 -7.58 -16.13
C ASN A 77 -13.77 -7.11 -14.70
N VAL A 78 -12.70 -7.65 -14.13
CA VAL A 78 -12.20 -7.22 -12.80
C VAL A 78 -11.73 -5.77 -12.83
N GLU A 79 -11.06 -5.34 -13.90
CA GLU A 79 -10.66 -3.94 -14.09
C GLU A 79 -11.89 -3.01 -14.16
N MET A 80 -12.88 -3.38 -14.95
CA MET A 80 -14.13 -2.61 -15.05
C MET A 80 -14.87 -2.54 -13.71
N GLU A 81 -14.92 -3.64 -12.98
CA GLU A 81 -15.54 -3.67 -11.64
C GLU A 81 -14.76 -2.78 -10.65
N LEU A 82 -13.43 -2.83 -10.69
CA LEU A 82 -12.58 -1.98 -9.86
C LEU A 82 -12.75 -0.49 -10.19
N LEU A 83 -12.79 -0.13 -11.47
CA LEU A 83 -13.03 1.24 -11.93
C LEU A 83 -14.42 1.74 -11.51
N ASN A 84 -15.46 0.92 -11.69
CA ASN A 84 -16.81 1.26 -11.25
C ASN A 84 -16.90 1.41 -9.73
N PHE A 85 -16.21 0.56 -8.97
CA PHE A 85 -16.14 0.66 -7.52
C PHE A 85 -15.47 1.97 -7.06
N LEU A 86 -14.43 2.41 -7.75
CA LEU A 86 -13.71 3.66 -7.49
C LEU A 86 -14.46 4.91 -8.00
N GLY A 87 -15.56 4.74 -8.73
CA GLY A 87 -16.25 5.85 -9.37
C GLY A 87 -15.40 6.57 -10.41
N TYR A 88 -14.41 5.87 -10.98
CA TYR A 88 -13.39 6.40 -11.91
C TYR A 88 -12.50 7.50 -11.29
N ASP A 89 -12.54 7.71 -9.97
CA ASP A 89 -11.59 8.54 -9.27
C ASP A 89 -10.30 7.74 -9.01
N LEU A 90 -9.26 8.10 -9.73
CA LEU A 90 -7.96 7.42 -9.70
C LEU A 90 -6.88 8.26 -9.03
N GLU A 91 -7.24 9.43 -8.48
CA GLU A 91 -6.32 10.27 -7.71
C GLU A 91 -6.14 9.72 -6.30
N ILE A 92 -5.17 8.82 -6.14
CA ILE A 92 -4.84 8.22 -4.87
C ILE A 92 -3.59 8.89 -4.32
N GLU A 93 -3.77 9.70 -3.28
CA GLU A 93 -2.66 10.26 -2.53
C GLU A 93 -1.92 9.17 -1.74
N LEU A 94 -0.60 9.30 -1.72
CA LEU A 94 0.28 8.38 -0.99
C LEU A 94 1.00 9.14 0.13
N PRO A 95 1.28 8.48 1.28
CA PRO A 95 2.03 9.11 2.38
C PRO A 95 3.38 9.70 1.97
N PHE A 96 4.01 9.15 0.93
CA PHE A 96 5.30 9.63 0.39
C PHE A 96 5.28 11.08 -0.09
N VAL A 97 4.15 11.57 -0.56
CA VAL A 97 4.00 12.96 -1.06
C VAL A 97 4.30 13.97 0.05
N TYR A 98 4.03 13.61 1.30
CA TYR A 98 4.21 14.50 2.46
C TYR A 98 5.62 14.51 3.03
N LEU A 99 6.50 13.54 2.65
CA LEU A 99 7.85 13.42 3.24
C LEU A 99 8.70 14.65 3.05
N SER A 100 8.69 15.26 1.86
CA SER A 100 9.51 16.44 1.57
C SER A 100 9.11 17.65 2.41
N SER A 101 7.81 17.82 2.69
CA SER A 101 7.31 18.90 3.54
C SER A 101 7.63 18.63 5.01
N LEU A 102 7.47 17.39 5.48
CA LEU A 102 7.83 16.97 6.84
C LEU A 102 9.33 17.11 7.09
N ARG A 103 10.17 16.72 6.12
CA ARG A 103 11.62 16.90 6.21
C ARG A 103 12.01 18.35 6.38
N ARG A 104 11.46 19.25 5.57
CA ARG A 104 11.73 20.70 5.70
C ARG A 104 11.29 21.25 7.05
N LYS A 105 10.16 20.74 7.58
CA LYS A 105 9.62 21.24 8.83
C LYS A 105 10.37 20.74 10.06
N PHE A 106 10.73 19.47 10.05
CA PHE A 106 11.32 18.81 11.22
C PHE A 106 12.84 18.59 11.12
N ASN A 107 13.44 18.89 9.97
CA ASN A 107 14.87 18.82 9.70
C ASN A 107 15.53 17.49 10.15
N PHE A 108 14.85 16.37 9.90
CA PHE A 108 15.36 15.05 10.27
C PHE A 108 16.50 14.58 9.34
N SER A 109 17.32 13.68 9.85
CA SER A 109 18.49 13.13 9.15
C SER A 109 18.12 12.22 7.97
N ASN A 110 19.09 11.97 7.07
CA ASN A 110 18.92 10.97 5.99
C ASN A 110 18.65 9.56 6.54
N LYS A 111 19.20 9.23 7.72
CA LYS A 111 18.97 7.94 8.39
C LYS A 111 17.50 7.82 8.80
N THR A 112 16.94 8.87 9.36
CA THR A 112 15.53 8.95 9.75
C THR A 112 14.63 8.88 8.53
N GLU A 113 14.98 9.57 7.44
CA GLU A 113 14.20 9.51 6.19
C GLU A 113 14.12 8.10 5.62
N ASN A 114 15.23 7.37 5.57
CA ASN A 114 15.25 5.99 5.12
C ASN A 114 14.40 5.08 6.03
N LEU A 115 14.43 5.30 7.33
CA LEU A 115 13.58 4.57 8.27
C LEU A 115 12.10 4.86 8.01
N ILE A 116 11.73 6.12 7.82
CA ILE A 116 10.36 6.53 7.49
C ILE A 116 9.88 5.86 6.20
N ILE A 117 10.68 5.87 5.13
CA ILE A 117 10.35 5.21 3.85
C ILE A 117 10.09 3.71 4.07
N ASN A 118 10.95 3.04 4.82
CA ASN A 118 10.77 1.62 5.12
C ASN A 118 9.50 1.37 5.95
N MET A 119 9.22 2.22 6.93
CA MET A 119 8.01 2.11 7.74
C MET A 119 6.73 2.38 6.93
N ILE A 120 6.75 3.33 5.98
CA ILE A 120 5.62 3.53 5.05
C ILE A 120 5.39 2.27 4.21
N ASN A 121 6.44 1.65 3.68
CA ASN A 121 6.31 0.40 2.93
C ASN A 121 5.74 -0.74 3.80
N ASP A 122 6.17 -0.83 5.04
CA ASP A 122 5.65 -1.82 5.98
C ASP A 122 4.20 -1.56 6.40
N SER A 123 3.78 -0.31 6.47
CA SER A 123 2.41 0.07 6.82
C SER A 123 1.37 -0.48 5.85
N TYR A 124 1.77 -0.72 4.58
CA TYR A 124 0.90 -1.36 3.58
C TYR A 124 0.59 -2.84 3.84
N ARG A 125 1.13 -3.44 4.88
CA ARG A 125 0.70 -4.78 5.35
C ARG A 125 -0.66 -4.74 6.06
N ARG A 126 -1.10 -3.55 6.46
CA ARG A 126 -2.41 -3.28 7.06
C ARG A 126 -3.18 -2.29 6.19
N PRO A 127 -4.50 -2.32 6.22
CA PRO A 127 -5.33 -1.40 5.42
C PRO A 127 -5.42 0.02 6.04
N LEU A 128 -4.29 0.57 6.52
CA LEU A 128 -4.26 1.89 7.17
C LEU A 128 -4.79 3.00 6.27
N CYS A 129 -4.52 2.89 4.96
CA CYS A 129 -5.01 3.86 3.97
C CYS A 129 -6.54 3.94 3.87
N VAL A 130 -7.27 2.93 4.38
CA VAL A 130 -8.74 2.93 4.38
C VAL A 130 -9.30 3.75 5.55
N PHE A 131 -8.57 3.77 6.67
CA PHE A 131 -9.04 4.36 7.92
C PHE A 131 -8.49 5.75 8.17
N PHE A 132 -7.30 6.08 7.64
CA PHE A 132 -6.57 7.30 7.94
C PHE A 132 -6.17 8.03 6.69
N HIS A 133 -6.19 9.35 6.77
CA HIS A 133 -5.70 10.19 5.69
C HIS A 133 -4.18 9.96 5.47
N PRO A 134 -3.67 9.96 4.21
CA PRO A 134 -2.25 9.71 3.91
C PRO A 134 -1.29 10.65 4.66
N ARG A 135 -1.71 11.89 4.91
CA ARG A 135 -0.95 12.86 5.70
C ARG A 135 -0.82 12.44 7.16
N THR A 136 -1.90 11.92 7.76
CA THR A 136 -1.91 11.41 9.13
C THR A 136 -0.96 10.21 9.24
N ILE A 137 -0.99 9.29 8.27
CA ILE A 137 -0.10 8.13 8.22
C ILE A 137 1.36 8.59 8.13
N ALA A 138 1.67 9.54 7.23
CA ALA A 138 3.03 10.06 7.07
C ALA A 138 3.55 10.73 8.36
N LEU A 139 2.71 11.51 9.02
CA LEU A 139 3.05 12.19 10.28
C LEU A 139 3.24 11.21 11.43
N ALA A 140 2.35 10.23 11.58
CA ALA A 140 2.43 9.19 12.60
C ALA A 140 3.69 8.33 12.46
N ILE A 141 4.02 7.94 11.22
CA ILE A 141 5.26 7.20 10.92
C ILE A 141 6.49 8.05 11.22
N THR A 142 6.48 9.33 10.84
CA THR A 142 7.58 10.25 11.14
C THR A 142 7.79 10.38 12.65
N PHE A 143 6.72 10.51 13.40
CA PHE A 143 6.76 10.55 14.86
C PHE A 143 7.41 9.27 15.47
N VAL A 144 6.95 8.10 15.04
CA VAL A 144 7.47 6.81 15.55
C VAL A 144 8.94 6.63 15.17
N ALA A 145 9.33 6.99 13.93
CA ALA A 145 10.71 6.85 13.46
C ALA A 145 11.68 7.77 14.22
N MET A 146 11.29 9.01 14.47
CA MET A 146 12.15 9.96 15.20
C MET A 146 12.25 9.62 16.67
N ASN A 147 11.19 9.11 17.27
CA ASN A 147 11.23 8.60 18.65
C ASN A 147 12.16 7.38 18.75
N ALA A 148 12.10 6.46 17.79
CA ALA A 148 12.97 5.28 17.76
C ALA A 148 14.47 5.62 17.63
N LEU A 149 14.81 6.74 17.01
CA LEU A 149 16.18 7.22 16.84
C LEU A 149 16.61 8.24 17.91
N SER A 150 15.78 8.47 18.94
CA SER A 150 16.05 9.39 20.07
C SER A 150 16.42 10.81 19.64
N GLU A 151 15.73 11.33 18.61
CA GLU A 151 15.88 12.73 18.21
C GLU A 151 15.05 13.64 19.17
N ASP A 152 15.60 13.92 20.36
CA ASP A 152 14.90 14.45 21.55
C ASP A 152 14.18 15.81 21.37
N ASN A 153 14.64 16.67 20.47
CA ASN A 153 14.04 18.00 20.26
C ASN A 153 12.73 17.98 19.48
N PHE A 154 12.25 16.81 19.11
CA PHE A 154 11.21 16.63 18.12
C PHE A 154 9.80 16.42 18.72
N LEU A 155 9.71 15.73 19.84
CA LEU A 155 8.43 15.39 20.46
C LEU A 155 7.60 16.62 20.77
N MET A 156 8.20 17.67 21.31
CA MET A 156 7.53 18.94 21.61
C MET A 156 7.09 19.67 20.34
N ASN A 157 7.87 19.60 19.27
CA ASN A 157 7.55 20.25 18.00
C ASN A 157 6.40 19.56 17.26
N ILE A 158 6.32 18.23 17.30
CA ILE A 158 5.18 17.48 16.69
C ILE A 158 3.90 17.74 17.48
N TYR A 159 3.92 17.69 18.80
CA TYR A 159 2.73 17.99 19.59
C TYR A 159 2.21 19.41 19.36
N ALA A 160 3.12 20.39 19.32
CA ALA A 160 2.78 21.76 18.98
C ALA A 160 2.19 21.88 17.57
N PHE A 161 2.75 21.14 16.62
CA PHE A 161 2.27 21.12 15.24
C PHE A 161 0.87 20.52 15.10
N ILE A 162 0.62 19.36 15.70
CA ILE A 162 -0.70 18.71 15.69
C ILE A 162 -1.74 19.62 16.37
N LYS A 163 -1.34 20.27 17.47
CA LYS A 163 -2.24 21.13 18.22
C LYS A 163 -2.63 22.41 17.48
N ASN A 164 -1.71 23.00 16.72
CA ASN A 164 -1.88 24.33 16.13
C ASN A 164 -2.37 24.29 14.68
N ASP A 165 -1.92 23.31 13.90
CA ASP A 165 -2.11 23.35 12.44
C ASP A 165 -3.20 22.38 11.92
N MET A 166 -3.71 21.44 12.76
CA MET A 166 -4.50 20.34 12.22
C MET A 166 -5.55 19.78 13.18
N GLU A 167 -6.66 20.50 13.32
CA GLU A 167 -7.74 20.09 14.21
C GLU A 167 -8.32 18.69 13.86
N TYR A 168 -8.39 18.34 12.57
CA TYR A 168 -8.90 17.04 12.10
C TYR A 168 -7.92 15.88 12.29
N ILE A 169 -6.60 16.13 12.43
CA ILE A 169 -5.59 15.08 12.64
C ILE A 169 -5.57 14.61 14.10
N LYS A 170 -6.04 15.42 15.05
CA LYS A 170 -5.98 15.07 16.48
C LYS A 170 -6.65 13.74 16.78
N ASP A 171 -7.84 13.54 16.22
CA ASP A 171 -8.64 12.34 16.50
C ASP A 171 -8.09 11.09 15.79
N GLU A 172 -7.41 11.25 14.66
CA GLU A 172 -6.85 10.14 13.88
C GLU A 172 -5.41 9.79 14.27
N PHE A 173 -4.63 10.77 14.77
CA PHE A 173 -3.19 10.62 14.97
C PHE A 173 -2.84 9.54 16.01
N LEU A 174 -3.41 9.61 17.20
CA LEU A 174 -3.12 8.65 18.26
C LEU A 174 -3.54 7.21 17.89
N PRO A 175 -4.75 6.96 17.37
CA PRO A 175 -5.10 5.63 16.90
C PRO A 175 -4.19 5.12 15.79
N CYS A 176 -3.74 5.98 14.87
CA CYS A 176 -2.81 5.61 13.83
C CYS A 176 -1.44 5.18 14.41
N VAL A 177 -0.90 5.95 15.36
CA VAL A 177 0.36 5.63 16.06
C VAL A 177 0.26 4.30 16.80
N GLU A 178 -0.83 4.05 17.51
CA GLU A 178 -1.06 2.80 18.25
C GLU A 178 -1.04 1.58 17.31
N ILE A 179 -1.74 1.66 16.18
CA ILE A 179 -1.73 0.57 15.21
C ILE A 179 -0.35 0.34 14.61
N LEU A 180 0.42 1.41 14.36
CA LEU A 180 1.79 1.31 13.87
C LEU A 180 2.74 0.66 14.89
N LEU A 181 2.63 1.00 16.17
CA LEU A 181 3.42 0.38 17.23
C LEU A 181 3.11 -1.12 17.35
N ASN A 182 1.83 -1.49 17.36
CA ASN A 182 1.41 -2.89 17.37
C ASN A 182 1.92 -3.68 16.15
N LEU A 183 2.06 -3.02 14.99
CA LEU A 183 2.67 -3.60 13.79
C LEU A 183 4.15 -3.91 13.99
N LEU A 184 4.89 -3.01 14.61
CA LEU A 184 6.33 -3.17 14.89
C LEU A 184 6.57 -4.27 15.93
N GLU A 185 5.81 -4.29 17.02
CA GLU A 185 5.89 -5.33 18.05
C GLU A 185 5.60 -6.73 17.49
N SER A 186 4.61 -6.84 16.61
CA SER A 186 4.29 -8.11 15.96
C SER A 186 5.39 -8.66 15.04
N LYS A 187 6.32 -7.82 14.61
CA LYS A 187 7.52 -8.23 13.86
C LYS A 187 8.62 -8.71 14.80
N MET A 188 8.86 -7.99 15.88
CA MET A 188 9.92 -8.32 16.84
C MET A 188 9.69 -9.68 17.53
N ASN A 189 8.43 -10.10 17.66
CA ASN A 189 8.08 -11.39 18.25
C ASN A 189 8.11 -12.58 17.26
N LYS A 190 8.49 -12.37 16.01
CA LYS A 190 8.56 -13.41 14.96
C LYS A 190 9.98 -13.74 14.51
N ASP A 191 10.94 -12.94 14.90
CA ASP A 191 12.38 -13.14 14.71
C ASP A 191 13.01 -13.70 16.00
#